data_feba2bdb28623b0e2220f09a746363a0
#
_entry.id   feba2bdb28623b0e2220f09a746363a0
#
_cell.length_a   1.000
_cell.length_b   1.000
_cell.length_c   1.000
_cell.angle_alpha   90.00
_cell.angle_beta   90.00
_cell.angle_gamma   90.00
#
_symmetry.space_group_name_H-M   'P 1'
#
loop_
_entity.id
_entity.type
_entity.pdbx_description
1 polymer ?
#
loop_
_entity_poly.entity_id
_entity_poly.type
_entity_poly.pdbx_seq_one_letter_code
_entity_poly.pdbx_strand_id
1 'polypeptide(L)'
;MDSSALLKRYIDEPDSEAAEALLRSDPSLLTARHTIVEVRRNLARLLDETDAAAARSAFTQDLRVFSIVELDEVTCETAAAIAEMTGVRTLDALHLAAAQRVGGSAVPFLTFDLRQAQAARTLGLIVLGA
;
A
#
# COMPACT_ATOMS: atom_id res chain seq x y z
N MET A 1 1.67 2.36 3.60
CA MET A 1 2.01 2.07 2.18
C MET A 1 0.87 1.35 1.49
N ASP A 2 0.72 1.55 0.21
CA ASP A 2 -0.24 0.84 -0.61
C ASP A 2 0.37 -0.39 -1.29
N SER A 3 -0.46 -1.12 -2.05
CA SER A 3 -0.03 -2.33 -2.74
C SER A 3 0.98 -2.07 -3.86
N SER A 4 0.95 -0.89 -4.50
CA SER A 4 1.89 -0.57 -5.59
C SER A 4 3.33 -0.55 -5.11
N ALA A 5 3.57 -0.01 -3.92
CA ALA A 5 4.89 0.03 -3.32
C ALA A 5 5.35 -1.37 -2.87
N LEU A 6 4.46 -2.11 -2.24
CA LEU A 6 4.79 -3.41 -1.69
C LEU A 6 5.06 -4.47 -2.77
N LEU A 7 4.31 -4.42 -3.87
CA LEU A 7 4.50 -5.33 -5.01
C LEU A 7 5.91 -5.26 -5.59
N LYS A 8 6.55 -4.10 -5.55
CA LYS A 8 7.91 -3.93 -6.09
C LYS A 8 8.99 -4.72 -5.34
N ARG A 9 8.69 -5.19 -4.14
CA ARG A 9 9.57 -6.11 -3.40
C ARG A 9 9.55 -7.53 -3.99
N TYR A 10 8.45 -7.93 -4.61
CA TYR A 10 8.22 -9.30 -5.08
C TYR A 10 8.25 -9.45 -6.59
N ILE A 11 8.07 -8.36 -7.33
CA ILE A 11 8.08 -8.32 -8.79
C ILE A 11 9.14 -7.30 -9.22
N ASP A 12 10.04 -7.74 -10.11
CA ASP A 12 11.10 -6.86 -10.61
C ASP A 12 10.52 -5.86 -11.62
N GLU A 13 10.63 -4.58 -11.29
CA GLU A 13 10.20 -3.44 -12.08
C GLU A 13 11.30 -2.36 -12.05
N PRO A 14 11.29 -1.38 -12.99
CA PRO A 14 12.37 -0.38 -13.08
C PRO A 14 12.66 0.39 -11.79
N ASP A 15 11.66 0.60 -10.95
CA ASP A 15 11.78 1.35 -9.69
C ASP A 15 11.81 0.45 -8.45
N SER A 16 11.97 -0.87 -8.62
CA SER A 16 12.01 -1.83 -7.50
C SER A 16 13.16 -1.56 -6.53
N GLU A 17 14.33 -1.16 -7.02
CA GLU A 17 15.47 -0.83 -6.18
C GLU A 17 15.17 0.39 -5.29
N ALA A 18 14.59 1.43 -5.85
CA ALA A 18 14.19 2.63 -5.11
C ALA A 18 13.11 2.31 -4.08
N ALA A 19 12.14 1.47 -4.45
CA ALA A 19 11.09 1.01 -3.53
C ALA A 19 11.68 0.22 -2.37
N GLU A 20 12.59 -0.71 -2.63
CA GLU A 20 13.22 -1.51 -1.59
C GLU A 20 14.04 -0.64 -0.62
N ALA A 21 14.75 0.36 -1.13
CA ALA A 21 15.49 1.31 -0.29
C ALA A 21 14.56 2.06 0.66
N LEU A 22 13.39 2.50 0.18
CA LEU A 22 12.38 3.17 1.00
C LEU A 22 11.76 2.22 2.02
N LEU A 23 11.46 0.98 1.64
CA LEU A 23 10.90 -0.02 2.54
C LEU A 23 11.88 -0.38 3.67
N ARG A 24 13.17 -0.41 3.38
CA ARG A 24 14.22 -0.68 4.38
C ARG A 24 14.56 0.51 5.26
N SER A 25 14.16 1.72 4.87
CA SER A 25 14.49 2.94 5.63
C SER A 25 13.77 3.02 6.97
N ASP A 26 12.68 2.27 7.16
CA ASP A 26 11.92 2.24 8.40
C ASP A 26 11.58 0.79 8.76
N PRO A 27 11.94 0.30 9.96
CA PRO A 27 11.61 -1.04 10.41
C PRO A 27 10.13 -1.23 10.72
N SER A 28 9.37 -0.15 10.88
CA SER A 28 7.94 -0.18 11.22
C SER A 28 7.11 0.13 9.98
N LEU A 29 6.72 -0.92 9.25
CA LEU A 29 5.89 -0.78 8.05
C LEU A 29 4.42 -1.04 8.39
N LEU A 30 3.56 -0.17 7.85
CA LEU A 30 2.11 -0.20 8.04
C LEU A 30 1.43 -0.36 6.68
N THR A 31 0.45 -1.24 6.60
CA THR A 31 -0.40 -1.38 5.40
C THR A 31 -1.83 -1.72 5.80
N ALA A 32 -2.78 -1.49 4.90
CA ALA A 32 -4.18 -1.81 5.16
C ALA A 32 -4.47 -3.30 4.91
N ARG A 33 -5.49 -3.82 5.56
CA ARG A 33 -5.87 -5.24 5.46
C ARG A 33 -6.09 -5.70 4.02
N HIS A 34 -6.72 -4.89 3.17
CA HIS A 34 -7.01 -5.28 1.79
C HIS A 34 -5.77 -5.36 0.88
N THR A 35 -4.63 -4.79 1.31
CA THR A 35 -3.35 -4.93 0.62
C THR A 35 -3.00 -6.41 0.41
N ILE A 36 -3.34 -7.26 1.37
CA ILE A 36 -3.09 -8.72 1.29
C ILE A 36 -3.78 -9.30 0.06
N VAL A 37 -5.03 -8.91 -0.17
CA VAL A 37 -5.81 -9.40 -1.32
C VAL A 37 -5.23 -8.87 -2.63
N GLU A 38 -4.90 -7.59 -2.69
CA GLU A 38 -4.34 -6.97 -3.89
C GLU A 38 -2.98 -7.55 -4.26
N VAL A 39 -2.08 -7.69 -3.30
CA VAL A 39 -0.75 -8.26 -3.55
C VAL A 39 -0.88 -9.71 -4.02
N ARG A 40 -1.63 -10.53 -3.32
CA ARG A 40 -1.79 -11.95 -3.70
C ARG A 40 -2.42 -12.12 -5.08
N ARG A 41 -3.42 -11.30 -5.41
CA ARG A 41 -4.03 -11.31 -6.74
C ARG A 41 -3.01 -10.96 -7.82
N ASN A 42 -2.22 -9.93 -7.62
CA ASN A 42 -1.24 -9.48 -8.60
C ASN A 42 -0.09 -10.47 -8.76
N LEU A 43 0.38 -11.09 -7.69
CA LEU A 43 1.40 -12.13 -7.78
C LEU A 43 0.90 -13.32 -8.63
N ALA A 44 -0.33 -13.75 -8.39
CA ALA A 44 -0.93 -14.84 -9.17
C ALA A 44 -1.14 -14.49 -10.65
N ARG A 45 -1.45 -13.22 -10.95
CA ARG A 45 -1.73 -12.74 -12.29
C ARG A 45 -0.47 -12.49 -13.12
N LEU A 46 0.60 -12.01 -12.49
CA LEU A 46 1.80 -11.50 -13.17
C LEU A 46 2.95 -12.48 -13.20
N LEU A 47 2.98 -13.47 -12.31
CA LEU A 47 4.05 -14.46 -12.21
C LEU A 47 3.59 -15.84 -12.64
N ASP A 48 4.53 -16.68 -13.08
CA ASP A 48 4.25 -18.09 -13.29
C ASP A 48 3.97 -18.80 -11.95
N GLU A 49 3.50 -20.03 -11.98
CA GLU A 49 3.07 -20.76 -10.79
C GLU A 49 4.20 -20.92 -9.75
N THR A 50 5.41 -21.21 -10.21
CA THR A 50 6.57 -21.41 -9.32
C THR A 50 7.01 -20.08 -8.67
N ASP A 51 7.14 -19.03 -9.46
CA ASP A 51 7.53 -17.70 -8.96
C ASP A 51 6.45 -17.10 -8.08
N ALA A 52 5.18 -17.28 -8.43
CA ALA A 52 4.06 -16.82 -7.61
C ALA A 52 4.04 -17.51 -6.24
N ALA A 53 4.31 -18.80 -6.17
CA ALA A 53 4.36 -19.55 -4.90
C ALA A 53 5.52 -19.06 -4.02
N ALA A 54 6.69 -18.83 -4.60
CA ALA A 54 7.85 -18.30 -3.88
C ALA A 54 7.61 -16.88 -3.37
N ALA A 55 7.07 -16.01 -4.21
CA ALA A 55 6.74 -14.63 -3.83
C ALA A 55 5.66 -14.57 -2.74
N ARG A 56 4.63 -15.40 -2.83
CA ARG A 56 3.59 -15.49 -1.82
C ARG A 56 4.15 -15.95 -0.47
N SER A 57 5.07 -16.90 -0.48
CA SER A 57 5.75 -17.36 0.74
C SER A 57 6.55 -16.23 1.39
N ALA A 58 7.34 -15.49 0.61
CA ALA A 58 8.09 -14.34 1.09
C ALA A 58 7.17 -13.26 1.66
N PHE A 59 6.08 -12.94 0.96
CA PHE A 59 5.08 -11.98 1.42
C PHE A 59 4.42 -12.41 2.74
N THR A 60 4.07 -13.69 2.86
CA THR A 60 3.50 -14.24 4.10
C THR A 60 4.44 -14.06 5.29
N GLN A 61 5.74 -14.23 5.08
CA GLN A 61 6.73 -13.99 6.13
C GLN A 61 6.84 -12.51 6.49
N ASP A 62 6.85 -11.63 5.49
CA ASP A 62 6.90 -10.19 5.71
C ASP A 62 5.69 -9.68 6.48
N LEU A 63 4.50 -10.25 6.24
CA LEU A 63 3.28 -9.87 6.96
C LEU A 63 3.37 -10.08 8.48
N ARG A 64 4.25 -10.96 8.95
CA ARG A 64 4.44 -11.20 10.40
C ARG A 64 5.03 -10.00 11.13
N VAL A 65 5.77 -9.15 10.40
CA VAL A 65 6.42 -7.97 10.97
C VAL A 65 5.76 -6.66 10.58
N PHE A 66 4.79 -6.69 9.67
CA PHE A 66 4.01 -5.51 9.31
C PHE A 66 2.89 -5.27 10.32
N SER A 67 2.60 -4.00 10.56
CA SER A 67 1.37 -3.60 11.26
C SER A 67 0.24 -3.46 10.26
N ILE A 68 -0.88 -4.13 10.52
CA ILE A 68 -2.04 -4.14 9.63
C ILE A 68 -3.12 -3.23 10.17
N VAL A 69 -3.55 -2.27 9.35
CA VAL A 69 -4.67 -1.38 9.67
C VAL A 69 -5.96 -2.06 9.22
N GLU A 70 -6.84 -2.34 10.17
CA GLU A 70 -8.12 -3.00 9.87
C GLU A 70 -9.09 -2.05 9.17
N LEU A 71 -9.90 -2.60 8.26
CA LEU A 71 -10.95 -1.87 7.55
C LEU A 71 -12.25 -1.89 8.36
N ASP A 72 -12.23 -1.24 9.49
CA ASP A 72 -13.41 -1.13 10.35
C ASP A 72 -14.39 -0.07 9.83
N GLU A 73 -15.50 0.12 10.56
CA GLU A 73 -16.54 1.06 10.18
C GLU A 73 -15.99 2.48 9.99
N VAL A 74 -15.17 2.97 10.91
CA VAL A 74 -14.62 4.32 10.86
C VAL A 74 -13.70 4.48 9.65
N THR A 75 -12.85 3.49 9.37
CA THR A 75 -11.97 3.52 8.20
C THR A 75 -12.78 3.53 6.90
N CYS A 76 -13.83 2.74 6.80
CA CYS A 76 -14.68 2.69 5.61
C CYS A 76 -15.47 3.99 5.42
N GLU A 77 -15.98 4.60 6.47
CA GLU A 77 -16.64 5.93 6.39
C GLU A 77 -15.67 7.01 5.93
N THR A 78 -14.45 7.01 6.45
CA THR A 78 -13.38 7.93 6.01
C THR A 78 -13.06 7.71 4.54
N ALA A 79 -12.93 6.45 4.11
CA ALA A 79 -12.67 6.11 2.71
C ALA A 79 -13.78 6.58 1.78
N ALA A 80 -15.05 6.45 2.19
CA ALA A 80 -16.18 6.94 1.42
C ALA A 80 -16.10 8.46 1.21
N ALA A 81 -15.80 9.21 2.27
CA ALA A 81 -15.63 10.66 2.19
C ALA A 81 -14.45 11.06 1.29
N ILE A 82 -13.33 10.34 1.38
CA ILE A 82 -12.16 10.57 0.51
C ILE A 82 -12.51 10.33 -0.96
N ALA A 83 -13.18 9.23 -1.26
CA ALA A 83 -13.59 8.89 -2.62
C ALA A 83 -14.54 9.95 -3.21
N GLU A 84 -15.50 10.43 -2.44
CA GLU A 84 -16.41 11.50 -2.84
C GLU A 84 -15.66 12.81 -3.13
N MET A 85 -14.68 13.15 -2.30
CA MET A 85 -13.93 14.41 -2.39
C MET A 85 -12.88 14.39 -3.50
N THR A 86 -12.16 13.29 -3.67
CA THR A 86 -11.00 13.22 -4.57
C THR A 86 -11.27 12.48 -5.88
N GLY A 87 -12.33 11.68 -5.95
CA GLY A 87 -12.64 10.85 -7.12
C GLY A 87 -11.75 9.63 -7.29
N VAL A 88 -10.91 9.27 -6.31
CA VAL A 88 -10.10 8.04 -6.39
C VAL A 88 -10.99 6.80 -6.31
N ARG A 89 -10.47 5.68 -6.82
CA ARG A 89 -11.18 4.42 -6.80
C ARG A 89 -11.28 3.86 -5.37
N THR A 90 -12.23 2.96 -5.18
CA THR A 90 -12.57 2.40 -3.86
C THR A 90 -11.36 1.86 -3.10
N LEU A 91 -10.52 1.04 -3.73
CA LEU A 91 -9.37 0.45 -3.05
C LEU A 91 -8.32 1.50 -2.70
N ASP A 92 -8.14 2.50 -3.57
CA ASP A 92 -7.23 3.63 -3.30
C ASP A 92 -7.72 4.47 -2.12
N ALA A 93 -9.02 4.74 -2.06
CA ALA A 93 -9.63 5.45 -0.93
C ALA A 93 -9.43 4.72 0.40
N LEU A 94 -9.51 3.39 0.40
CA LEU A 94 -9.26 2.57 1.59
C LEU A 94 -7.81 2.68 2.06
N HIS A 95 -6.83 2.69 1.15
CA HIS A 95 -5.44 2.92 1.52
C HIS A 95 -5.21 4.29 2.16
N LEU A 96 -5.80 5.33 1.58
CA LEU A 96 -5.69 6.69 2.09
C LEU A 96 -6.36 6.86 3.45
N ALA A 97 -7.53 6.26 3.63
CA ALA A 97 -8.24 6.26 4.91
C ALA A 97 -7.44 5.56 6.01
N ALA A 98 -6.83 4.42 5.68
CA ALA A 98 -5.97 3.70 6.61
C ALA A 98 -4.77 4.57 7.03
N ALA A 99 -4.15 5.26 6.08
CA ALA A 99 -3.02 6.16 6.36
C ALA A 99 -3.43 7.31 7.27
N GLN A 100 -4.58 7.92 7.05
CA GLN A 100 -5.08 9.00 7.92
C GLN A 100 -5.33 8.51 9.35
N ARG A 101 -5.86 7.29 9.50
CA ARG A 101 -6.16 6.73 10.82
C ARG A 101 -4.92 6.49 11.68
N VAL A 102 -3.80 6.11 11.08
CA VAL A 102 -2.58 5.77 11.83
C VAL A 102 -1.67 6.95 12.10
N GLY A 103 -2.00 8.14 11.65
CA GLY A 103 -1.19 9.31 11.99
C GLY A 103 -1.22 10.46 11.00
N GLY A 104 -1.91 10.33 9.88
CA GLY A 104 -2.01 11.40 8.89
C GLY A 104 -0.62 11.86 8.42
N SER A 105 -0.34 13.17 8.52
CA SER A 105 0.93 13.76 8.10
C SER A 105 2.14 13.34 8.94
N ALA A 106 1.92 12.73 10.11
CA ALA A 106 3.03 12.25 10.96
C ALA A 106 3.65 10.95 10.44
N VAL A 107 2.95 10.20 9.57
CA VAL A 107 3.42 8.94 9.00
C VAL A 107 3.46 9.06 7.48
N PRO A 108 4.65 9.00 6.85
CA PRO A 108 4.75 9.08 5.40
C PRO A 108 3.97 7.98 4.68
N PHE A 109 3.33 8.35 3.59
CA PHE A 109 2.57 7.44 2.73
C PHE A 109 3.42 7.04 1.53
N LEU A 110 3.76 5.76 1.45
CA LEU A 110 4.58 5.22 0.38
C LEU A 110 3.69 4.64 -0.73
N THR A 111 3.81 5.20 -1.92
CA THR A 111 3.10 4.74 -3.12
C THR A 111 3.94 5.02 -4.37
N PHE A 112 3.77 4.20 -5.41
CA PHE A 112 4.32 4.44 -6.74
C PHE A 112 3.23 4.72 -7.78
N ASP A 113 1.98 4.82 -7.34
CA ASP A 113 0.86 5.22 -8.19
C ASP A 113 0.71 6.74 -8.16
N LEU A 114 0.83 7.39 -9.33
CA LEU A 114 0.77 8.85 -9.45
C LEU A 114 -0.58 9.44 -9.04
N ARG A 115 -1.68 8.76 -9.34
CA ARG A 115 -3.03 9.23 -8.95
C ARG A 115 -3.21 9.14 -7.44
N GLN A 116 -2.76 8.05 -6.86
CA GLN A 116 -2.77 7.85 -5.41
C GLN A 116 -1.90 8.91 -4.71
N ALA A 117 -0.72 9.17 -5.24
CA ALA A 117 0.18 10.19 -4.71
C ALA A 117 -0.44 11.58 -4.72
N GLN A 118 -1.10 11.94 -5.83
CA GLN A 118 -1.77 13.23 -5.96
C GLN A 118 -2.91 13.38 -4.95
N ALA A 119 -3.74 12.36 -4.81
CA ALA A 119 -4.83 12.36 -3.83
C ALA A 119 -4.29 12.44 -2.40
N ALA A 120 -3.24 11.68 -2.09
CA ALA A 120 -2.60 11.71 -0.78
C ALA A 120 -2.09 13.11 -0.42
N ARG A 121 -1.43 13.81 -1.37
CA ARG A 121 -0.96 15.18 -1.16
C ARG A 121 -2.12 16.16 -0.95
N THR A 122 -3.22 16.00 -1.69
CA THR A 122 -4.43 16.81 -1.50
C THR A 122 -4.99 16.66 -0.09
N LEU A 123 -4.86 15.47 0.51
CA LEU A 123 -5.27 15.18 1.88
C LEU A 123 -4.24 15.61 2.95
N GLY A 124 -3.14 16.21 2.54
CA GLY A 124 -2.08 16.66 3.46
C GLY A 124 -1.12 15.57 3.92
N LEU A 125 -1.10 14.42 3.25
CA LEU A 125 -0.15 13.35 3.56
C LEU A 125 1.22 13.66 2.94
N ILE A 126 2.28 13.26 3.62
CA ILE A 126 3.64 13.28 3.07
C ILE A 126 3.81 12.02 2.22
N VAL A 127 4.12 12.20 0.94
CA VAL A 127 4.23 11.08 -0.02
C VAL A 127 5.68 10.77 -0.30
N LEU A 128 6.01 9.47 -0.26
CA LEU A 128 7.28 8.92 -0.72
C LEU A 128 7.04 8.02 -1.92
N GLY A 129 8.02 7.91 -2.80
CA GLY A 129 8.00 7.08 -4.01
C GLY A 129 7.61 7.86 -5.25
N ALA A 130 6.35 8.12 -5.42
CA ALA A 130 5.87 8.85 -6.60
C ALA A 130 5.91 10.36 -6.46
#